data_2d05abbd397b9970bcae99131fbafbee
#
_entry.id   2d05abbd397b9970bcae99131fbafbee
#
_cell.length_a   1.000
_cell.length_b   1.000
_cell.length_c   1.000
_cell.angle_alpha   90.00
_cell.angle_beta   90.00
_cell.angle_gamma   90.00
#
_symmetry.space_group_name_H-M   'P 1'
#
loop_
_entity.id
_entity.type
_entity.pdbx_description
1 polymer ?
#
loop_
_entity_poly.entity_id
_entity_poly.type
_entity_poly.pdbx_seq_one_letter_code
_entity_poly.pdbx_strand_id
1 'polypeptide(L)'
;MRVVLSIFLVGGLVITAAWFLGAQPPRPVTAPAPVITPAPGCRLGAGSTTVPEPTKILTRRVDAAWTRIETWLAVHAPRTAARWNAPAPAAALSALQREVGVELPGDLVATLRRHDGSSAGGFVLPLAYRPMSVGEIAGHTRRMCSGPGQPGWDGRFVPFAGDGGGGLLYLDQRGAGSLGEQFDEGPGPGRWPTGLSELLEQTADLLEEGIGPLADRYHPEVDAGWLRWRIR
;
A
#
# COMPACT_ATOMS: atom_id res chain seq x y z
N MET A 1 7.99 60.67 60.35
CA MET A 1 7.12 60.01 61.33
C MET A 1 5.68 60.25 60.96
N ARG A 2 5.01 59.38 60.23
CA ARG A 2 3.58 59.42 59.93
C ARG A 2 3.04 58.00 60.15
N VAL A 3 2.20 57.90 61.19
CA VAL A 3 1.47 56.69 61.56
C VAL A 3 0.23 56.62 60.65
N VAL A 4 0.08 55.49 59.97
CA VAL A 4 -1.14 55.17 59.22
C VAL A 4 -1.88 54.07 59.96
N LEU A 5 -3.05 54.43 60.41
CA LEU A 5 -3.99 53.60 61.15
C LEU A 5 -4.77 52.71 60.19
N SER A 6 -4.64 51.45 60.34
CA SER A 6 -5.43 50.46 59.54
C SER A 6 -6.70 50.07 60.29
N ILE A 7 -7.84 50.40 59.71
CA ILE A 7 -9.16 49.98 60.17
C ILE A 7 -9.50 48.64 59.62
N PHE A 8 -9.66 47.60 60.48
CA PHE A 8 -10.22 46.32 60.13
C PHE A 8 -11.77 46.39 60.09
N LEU A 9 -12.32 46.20 58.91
CA LEU A 9 -13.78 46.00 58.72
C LEU A 9 -14.01 44.46 58.76
N VAL A 10 -14.70 44.03 59.82
CA VAL A 10 -15.22 42.66 59.95
C VAL A 10 -16.56 42.62 59.19
N GLY A 11 -16.47 42.06 57.97
CA GLY A 11 -17.67 41.77 57.18
C GLY A 11 -18.13 40.35 57.46
N GLY A 12 -19.28 40.19 58.10
CA GLY A 12 -19.90 38.90 58.36
C GLY A 12 -20.33 38.19 57.07
N LEU A 13 -19.77 37.02 56.84
CA LEU A 13 -20.16 36.13 55.75
C LEU A 13 -21.41 35.33 56.15
N VAL A 14 -22.59 35.71 55.65
CA VAL A 14 -23.80 34.91 55.75
C VAL A 14 -23.76 33.82 54.72
N ILE A 15 -23.43 32.59 55.12
CA ILE A 15 -23.48 31.42 54.26
C ILE A 15 -24.95 30.98 54.16
N THR A 16 -25.63 31.35 53.10
CA THR A 16 -26.89 30.73 52.70
C THR A 16 -26.61 29.42 52.02
N ALA A 17 -26.83 28.30 52.75
CA ALA A 17 -26.83 26.95 52.17
C ALA A 17 -28.05 26.78 51.27
N ALA A 18 -27.89 27.06 49.98
CA ALA A 18 -28.89 26.67 48.98
C ALA A 18 -28.76 25.18 48.73
N TRP A 19 -29.79 24.45 49.14
CA TRP A 19 -29.94 23.04 48.78
C TRP A 19 -30.16 22.94 47.28
N PHE A 20 -29.10 22.62 46.53
CA PHE A 20 -29.25 22.20 45.16
C PHE A 20 -29.86 20.79 45.14
N LEU A 21 -31.18 20.71 44.94
CA LEU A 21 -31.85 19.50 44.51
C LEU A 21 -31.14 19.02 43.23
N GLY A 22 -30.47 17.88 43.37
CA GLY A 22 -29.58 17.33 42.32
C GLY A 22 -30.32 17.05 41.03
N ALA A 23 -30.26 17.98 40.11
CA ALA A 23 -30.41 17.68 38.73
C ALA A 23 -29.13 16.91 38.29
N GLN A 24 -29.22 15.59 38.22
CA GLN A 24 -28.13 14.80 37.62
C GLN A 24 -27.89 15.33 36.21
N PRO A 25 -26.63 15.65 35.85
CA PRO A 25 -26.34 16.03 34.47
C PRO A 25 -26.82 14.90 33.54
N PRO A 26 -27.42 15.21 32.40
CA PRO A 26 -27.85 14.20 31.46
C PRO A 26 -26.67 13.30 31.17
N ARG A 27 -26.86 11.99 31.31
CA ARG A 27 -25.83 11.00 30.96
C ARG A 27 -25.38 11.26 29.53
N PRO A 28 -24.08 11.35 29.25
CA PRO A 28 -23.62 11.49 27.88
C PRO A 28 -24.20 10.34 27.08
N VAL A 29 -25.01 10.67 26.08
CA VAL A 29 -25.52 9.70 25.12
C VAL A 29 -24.28 9.25 24.35
N THR A 30 -23.75 8.05 24.69
CA THR A 30 -22.67 7.45 23.96
C THR A 30 -23.20 7.21 22.53
N ALA A 31 -22.72 7.98 21.58
CA ALA A 31 -23.04 7.73 20.18
C ALA A 31 -22.72 6.25 19.88
N PRO A 32 -23.60 5.51 19.19
CA PRO A 32 -23.30 4.15 18.81
C PRO A 32 -21.98 4.13 18.05
N ALA A 33 -21.12 3.17 18.39
CA ALA A 33 -19.85 3.00 17.68
C ALA A 33 -20.13 2.91 16.18
N PRO A 34 -19.33 3.56 15.31
CA PRO A 34 -19.54 3.49 13.87
C PRO A 34 -19.53 2.03 13.43
N VAL A 35 -20.57 1.61 12.74
CA VAL A 35 -20.63 0.27 12.12
C VAL A 35 -19.57 0.26 11.03
N ILE A 36 -18.46 -0.46 11.28
CA ILE A 36 -17.42 -0.67 10.29
C ILE A 36 -17.96 -1.68 9.28
N THR A 37 -18.35 -1.21 8.11
CA THR A 37 -18.72 -2.09 7.00
C THR A 37 -17.45 -2.48 6.26
N PRO A 38 -17.08 -3.77 6.17
CA PRO A 38 -15.94 -4.20 5.37
C PRO A 38 -16.10 -3.79 3.91
N ALA A 39 -14.99 -3.55 3.22
CA ALA A 39 -15.02 -3.27 1.79
C ALA A 39 -15.68 -4.44 1.03
N PRO A 40 -16.41 -4.17 -0.06
CA PRO A 40 -17.05 -5.21 -0.85
C PRO A 40 -16.02 -6.22 -1.36
N GLY A 41 -16.43 -7.48 -1.52
CA GLY A 41 -15.57 -8.54 -2.06
C GLY A 41 -14.49 -9.08 -1.11
N CYS A 42 -14.31 -8.51 0.08
CA CYS A 42 -13.34 -9.00 1.07
C CYS A 42 -13.70 -10.40 1.58
N ARG A 43 -12.76 -11.34 1.44
CA ARG A 43 -12.88 -12.76 1.84
C ARG A 43 -11.61 -13.25 2.51
N LEU A 44 -11.09 -12.49 3.48
CA LEU A 44 -9.85 -12.82 4.17
C LEU A 44 -9.84 -14.26 4.71
N GLY A 45 -8.78 -15.00 4.43
CA GLY A 45 -8.58 -16.37 4.88
C GLY A 45 -9.44 -17.43 4.17
N ALA A 46 -10.30 -17.05 3.20
CA ALA A 46 -11.23 -17.96 2.51
C ALA A 46 -10.75 -18.40 1.13
N GLY A 47 -9.55 -18.00 0.69
CA GLY A 47 -8.99 -18.38 -0.60
C GLY A 47 -8.52 -19.84 -0.64
N SER A 48 -8.35 -20.35 -1.87
CA SER A 48 -7.73 -21.65 -2.12
C SER A 48 -6.25 -21.65 -1.70
N THR A 49 -5.74 -22.78 -1.24
CA THR A 49 -4.30 -22.98 -1.03
C THR A 49 -3.59 -23.48 -2.29
N THR A 50 -4.33 -23.85 -3.32
CA THR A 50 -3.77 -24.26 -4.62
C THR A 50 -3.56 -23.04 -5.49
N VAL A 51 -2.33 -22.61 -5.64
CA VAL A 51 -1.96 -21.48 -6.52
C VAL A 51 -1.89 -22.01 -7.96
N PRO A 52 -2.65 -21.42 -8.90
CA PRO A 52 -2.56 -21.83 -10.29
C PRO A 52 -1.16 -21.62 -10.87
N GLU A 53 -0.71 -22.56 -11.68
CA GLU A 53 0.58 -22.43 -12.36
C GLU A 53 0.44 -21.44 -13.52
N PRO A 54 1.26 -20.38 -13.57
CA PRO A 54 1.25 -19.47 -14.70
C PRO A 54 1.56 -20.19 -16.01
N THR A 55 0.95 -19.77 -17.11
CA THR A 55 1.27 -20.36 -18.41
C THR A 55 2.75 -20.18 -18.74
N LYS A 56 3.33 -21.13 -19.48
CA LYS A 56 4.74 -21.05 -19.92
C LYS A 56 5.05 -19.79 -20.72
N ILE A 57 4.08 -19.28 -21.47
CA ILE A 57 4.23 -18.02 -22.22
C ILE A 57 4.35 -16.85 -21.27
N LEU A 58 3.44 -16.74 -20.30
CA LEU A 58 3.42 -15.66 -19.31
C LEU A 58 4.69 -15.68 -18.43
N THR A 59 5.08 -16.86 -17.94
CA THR A 59 6.33 -17.02 -17.18
C THR A 59 7.54 -16.52 -17.97
N ARG A 60 7.67 -16.91 -19.24
CA ARG A 60 8.80 -16.46 -20.08
C ARG A 60 8.78 -14.94 -20.30
N ARG A 61 7.60 -14.31 -20.48
CA ARG A 61 7.50 -12.87 -20.63
C ARG A 61 7.97 -12.14 -19.37
N VAL A 62 7.47 -12.56 -18.22
CA VAL A 62 7.86 -11.99 -16.91
C VAL A 62 9.36 -12.19 -16.66
N ASP A 63 9.89 -13.38 -16.89
CA ASP A 63 11.32 -13.67 -16.70
C ASP A 63 12.22 -12.86 -17.64
N ALA A 64 11.81 -12.68 -18.90
CA ALA A 64 12.56 -11.87 -19.87
C ALA A 64 12.60 -10.39 -19.44
N ALA A 65 11.45 -9.83 -19.04
CA ALA A 65 11.38 -8.45 -18.57
C ALA A 65 12.24 -8.23 -17.31
N TRP A 66 12.15 -9.13 -16.34
CA TRP A 66 13.00 -9.09 -15.15
C TRP A 66 14.47 -9.19 -15.46
N THR A 67 14.87 -10.12 -16.34
CA THR A 67 16.28 -10.27 -16.74
C THR A 67 16.85 -8.99 -17.33
N ARG A 68 16.09 -8.28 -18.15
CA ARG A 68 16.48 -6.99 -18.72
C ARG A 68 16.64 -5.93 -17.62
N ILE A 69 15.65 -5.78 -16.74
CA ILE A 69 15.69 -4.85 -15.60
C ILE A 69 16.90 -5.12 -14.71
N GLU A 70 17.12 -6.36 -14.32
CA GLU A 70 18.25 -6.76 -13.47
C GLU A 70 19.60 -6.50 -14.13
N THR A 71 19.73 -6.80 -15.42
CA THR A 71 20.96 -6.55 -16.19
C THR A 71 21.28 -5.07 -16.23
N TRP A 72 20.28 -4.25 -16.51
CA TRP A 72 20.45 -2.79 -16.51
C TRP A 72 20.83 -2.27 -15.10
N LEU A 73 20.15 -2.72 -14.06
CA LEU A 73 20.44 -2.31 -12.69
C LEU A 73 21.82 -2.73 -12.22
N ALA A 74 22.28 -3.93 -12.59
CA ALA A 74 23.62 -4.41 -12.23
C ALA A 74 24.74 -3.51 -12.78
N VAL A 75 24.53 -2.94 -13.98
CA VAL A 75 25.50 -2.05 -14.63
C VAL A 75 25.37 -0.62 -14.12
N HIS A 76 24.14 -0.09 -14.02
CA HIS A 76 23.91 1.36 -13.83
C HIS A 76 23.58 1.71 -12.37
N ALA A 77 22.85 0.85 -11.66
CA ALA A 77 22.36 1.11 -10.30
C ALA A 77 22.62 -0.08 -9.34
N PRO A 78 23.90 -0.47 -9.13
CA PRO A 78 24.24 -1.70 -8.40
C PRO A 78 23.78 -1.71 -6.94
N ARG A 79 23.62 -0.56 -6.31
CA ARG A 79 23.08 -0.49 -4.95
C ARG A 79 21.59 -0.83 -4.90
N THR A 80 20.84 -0.44 -5.93
CA THR A 80 19.44 -0.84 -6.11
C THR A 80 19.37 -2.34 -6.42
N ALA A 81 20.22 -2.84 -7.32
CA ALA A 81 20.26 -4.26 -7.67
C ALA A 81 20.53 -5.18 -6.46
N ALA A 82 21.30 -4.73 -5.49
CA ALA A 82 21.65 -5.52 -4.31
C ALA A 82 20.50 -5.66 -3.28
N ARG A 83 19.30 -5.14 -3.57
CA ARG A 83 18.19 -5.07 -2.61
C ARG A 83 17.00 -5.95 -2.94
N TRP A 84 17.16 -6.89 -3.88
CA TRP A 84 16.13 -7.88 -4.13
C TRP A 84 15.98 -8.83 -2.95
N ASN A 85 14.75 -9.19 -2.63
CA ASN A 85 14.50 -10.30 -1.72
C ASN A 85 14.66 -11.65 -2.48
N ALA A 86 14.95 -12.71 -1.74
CA ALA A 86 14.95 -14.04 -2.29
C ALA A 86 13.56 -14.43 -2.84
N PRO A 87 13.45 -15.39 -3.77
CA PRO A 87 12.18 -15.88 -4.29
C PRO A 87 11.20 -16.31 -3.21
N ALA A 88 9.92 -16.00 -3.37
CA ALA A 88 8.87 -16.45 -2.47
C ALA A 88 8.74 -17.99 -2.52
N PRO A 89 8.80 -18.71 -1.38
CA PRO A 89 8.57 -20.14 -1.36
C PRO A 89 7.10 -20.47 -1.75
N ALA A 90 6.87 -21.64 -2.35
CA ALA A 90 5.54 -22.08 -2.75
C ALA A 90 4.52 -22.05 -1.59
N ALA A 91 4.95 -22.43 -0.39
CA ALA A 91 4.10 -22.37 0.80
C ALA A 91 3.67 -20.94 1.16
N ALA A 92 4.53 -19.94 0.93
CA ALA A 92 4.18 -18.53 1.18
C ALA A 92 3.17 -18.02 0.14
N LEU A 93 3.29 -18.40 -1.12
CA LEU A 93 2.31 -18.08 -2.16
C LEU A 93 0.94 -18.72 -1.86
N SER A 94 0.92 -19.98 -1.43
CA SER A 94 -0.31 -20.67 -1.01
C SER A 94 -0.97 -19.97 0.20
N ALA A 95 -0.16 -19.56 1.17
CA ALA A 95 -0.65 -18.82 2.33
C ALA A 95 -1.20 -17.45 1.93
N LEU A 96 -0.50 -16.73 1.02
CA LEU A 96 -0.97 -15.46 0.48
C LEU A 96 -2.32 -15.61 -0.23
N GLN A 97 -2.45 -16.56 -1.16
CA GLN A 97 -3.69 -16.78 -1.89
C GLN A 97 -4.87 -17.07 -0.97
N ARG A 98 -4.65 -17.92 0.04
CA ARG A 98 -5.67 -18.16 1.08
C ARG A 98 -6.04 -16.87 1.81
N GLU A 99 -5.05 -16.07 2.20
CA GLU A 99 -5.25 -14.85 2.98
C GLU A 99 -6.03 -13.79 2.20
N VAL A 100 -5.64 -13.52 0.94
CA VAL A 100 -6.30 -12.50 0.12
C VAL A 100 -7.71 -12.90 -0.32
N GLY A 101 -8.04 -14.20 -0.31
CA GLY A 101 -9.38 -14.68 -0.59
C GLY A 101 -9.75 -14.76 -2.07
N VAL A 102 -8.80 -14.49 -2.96
CA VAL A 102 -8.95 -14.56 -4.43
C VAL A 102 -7.77 -15.29 -5.05
N GLU A 103 -7.93 -15.73 -6.30
CA GLU A 103 -6.84 -16.32 -7.06
C GLU A 103 -5.77 -15.29 -7.36
N LEU A 104 -4.49 -15.66 -7.17
CA LEU A 104 -3.38 -14.76 -7.48
C LEU A 104 -3.21 -14.67 -9.00
N PRO A 105 -3.02 -13.46 -9.56
CA PRO A 105 -2.69 -13.29 -10.97
C PRO A 105 -1.40 -14.03 -11.36
N GLY A 106 -1.38 -14.68 -12.52
CA GLY A 106 -0.25 -15.49 -12.95
C GLY A 106 1.05 -14.71 -13.11
N ASP A 107 0.98 -13.47 -13.57
CA ASP A 107 2.16 -12.58 -13.69
C ASP A 107 2.69 -12.15 -12.30
N LEU A 108 1.82 -11.96 -11.31
CA LEU A 108 2.25 -11.75 -9.94
C LEU A 108 2.91 -13.00 -9.34
N VAL A 109 2.34 -14.18 -9.57
CA VAL A 109 2.93 -15.44 -9.12
C VAL A 109 4.32 -15.63 -9.73
N ALA A 110 4.48 -15.41 -11.04
CA ALA A 110 5.77 -15.48 -11.73
C ALA A 110 6.77 -14.46 -11.15
N THR A 111 6.32 -13.22 -10.92
CA THR A 111 7.14 -12.15 -10.32
C THR A 111 7.63 -12.54 -8.92
N LEU A 112 6.74 -12.97 -8.02
CA LEU A 112 7.08 -13.34 -6.65
C LEU A 112 7.98 -14.58 -6.57
N ARG A 113 7.89 -15.50 -7.52
CA ARG A 113 8.81 -16.64 -7.65
C ARG A 113 10.21 -16.24 -8.08
N ARG A 114 10.38 -15.07 -8.67
CA ARG A 114 11.70 -14.52 -9.00
C ARG A 114 12.24 -13.67 -7.86
N HIS A 115 11.43 -12.75 -7.37
CA HIS A 115 11.74 -11.86 -6.26
C HIS A 115 10.52 -11.69 -5.36
N ASP A 116 10.64 -11.96 -4.08
CA ASP A 116 9.62 -11.66 -3.07
C ASP A 116 9.67 -10.15 -2.72
N GLY A 117 9.41 -9.32 -3.71
CA GLY A 117 9.54 -7.88 -3.61
C GLY A 117 10.98 -7.39 -3.47
N SER A 118 11.15 -6.17 -2.98
CA SER A 118 12.45 -5.57 -2.69
C SER A 118 12.48 -4.95 -1.29
N SER A 119 13.66 -4.94 -0.66
CA SER A 119 13.86 -4.29 0.65
C SER A 119 13.89 -2.77 0.50
N ALA A 120 13.85 -2.05 1.63
CA ALA A 120 13.91 -0.59 1.65
C ALA A 120 15.14 -0.05 0.89
N GLY A 121 14.93 0.95 0.04
CA GLY A 121 15.94 1.49 -0.88
C GLY A 121 16.23 0.59 -2.09
N GLY A 122 15.47 -0.50 -2.28
CA GLY A 122 15.58 -1.37 -3.44
C GLY A 122 14.91 -0.80 -4.69
N PHE A 123 14.72 -1.69 -5.68
CA PHE A 123 14.07 -1.33 -6.92
C PHE A 123 12.68 -0.77 -6.68
N VAL A 124 12.38 0.27 -7.40
CA VAL A 124 11.05 0.88 -7.50
C VAL A 124 10.62 0.89 -8.95
N LEU A 125 9.36 0.60 -9.19
CA LEU A 125 8.69 0.83 -10.46
C LEU A 125 8.57 2.34 -10.70
N PRO A 126 8.32 2.79 -11.93
CA PRO A 126 8.07 4.20 -12.21
C PRO A 126 7.12 4.84 -11.20
N LEU A 127 7.37 6.10 -10.83
CA LEU A 127 6.70 6.85 -9.76
C LEU A 127 6.96 6.34 -8.33
N ALA A 128 8.08 5.63 -8.10
CA ALA A 128 8.53 5.20 -6.78
C ALA A 128 7.69 4.08 -6.09
N TYR A 129 6.90 3.33 -6.84
CA TYR A 129 6.19 2.17 -6.32
C TYR A 129 7.13 0.98 -6.11
N ARG A 130 7.42 0.65 -4.86
CA ARG A 130 8.27 -0.49 -4.50
C ARG A 130 7.47 -1.80 -4.56
N PRO A 131 7.95 -2.82 -5.30
CA PRO A 131 7.34 -4.15 -5.27
C PRO A 131 7.29 -4.72 -3.86
N MET A 132 6.15 -5.27 -3.49
CA MET A 132 5.87 -5.83 -2.15
C MET A 132 6.24 -7.31 -2.06
N SER A 133 6.67 -7.73 -0.89
CA SER A 133 6.74 -9.14 -0.51
C SER A 133 5.36 -9.74 -0.27
N VAL A 134 5.27 -11.08 -0.27
CA VAL A 134 4.02 -11.80 0.10
C VAL A 134 3.48 -11.37 1.46
N GLY A 135 4.37 -11.09 2.41
CA GLY A 135 3.98 -10.62 3.75
C GLY A 135 3.38 -9.22 3.73
N GLU A 136 3.95 -8.31 2.92
CA GLU A 136 3.43 -6.95 2.76
C GLU A 136 2.10 -6.95 2.02
N ILE A 137 1.95 -7.73 0.94
CA ILE A 137 0.69 -7.91 0.20
C ILE A 137 -0.42 -8.37 1.16
N ALA A 138 -0.19 -9.43 1.93
CA ALA A 138 -1.14 -9.93 2.92
C ALA A 138 -1.48 -8.85 3.97
N GLY A 139 -0.48 -8.12 4.46
CA GLY A 139 -0.67 -7.05 5.44
C GLY A 139 -1.51 -5.89 4.91
N HIS A 140 -1.26 -5.45 3.66
CA HIS A 140 -2.06 -4.41 3.00
C HIS A 140 -3.50 -4.89 2.76
N THR A 141 -3.70 -6.09 2.24
CA THR A 141 -5.03 -6.66 2.03
C THR A 141 -5.83 -6.71 3.33
N ARG A 142 -5.22 -7.18 4.43
CA ARG A 142 -5.88 -7.15 5.76
C ARG A 142 -6.29 -5.75 6.18
N ARG A 143 -5.39 -4.76 6.06
CA ARG A 143 -5.72 -3.36 6.44
C ARG A 143 -6.89 -2.82 5.64
N MET A 144 -6.88 -3.03 4.33
CA MET A 144 -7.92 -2.54 3.42
C MET A 144 -9.27 -3.24 3.65
N CYS A 145 -9.25 -4.49 4.10
CA CYS A 145 -10.48 -5.28 4.35
C CYS A 145 -10.99 -5.20 5.78
N SER A 146 -10.18 -4.90 6.78
CA SER A 146 -10.58 -4.93 8.20
C SER A 146 -10.92 -3.55 8.78
N GLY A 147 -10.61 -2.47 8.07
CA GLY A 147 -10.88 -1.10 8.48
C GLY A 147 -12.22 -0.57 7.95
N PRO A 148 -12.58 0.68 8.28
CA PRO A 148 -13.56 1.41 7.51
C PRO A 148 -13.06 1.40 6.07
N GLY A 149 -13.85 0.77 5.17
CA GLY A 149 -13.44 0.53 3.79
C GLY A 149 -12.92 1.82 3.15
N GLN A 150 -11.74 1.72 2.56
CA GLN A 150 -11.19 2.83 1.78
C GLN A 150 -12.11 3.10 0.59
N PRO A 151 -12.40 4.38 0.27
CA PRO A 151 -13.26 4.72 -0.86
C PRO A 151 -12.81 4.02 -2.14
N GLY A 152 -13.70 3.26 -2.77
CA GLY A 152 -13.44 2.57 -4.02
C GLY A 152 -12.64 1.25 -3.91
N TRP A 153 -12.19 0.84 -2.71
CA TRP A 153 -11.53 -0.46 -2.55
C TRP A 153 -12.51 -1.63 -2.69
N ASP A 154 -12.05 -2.67 -3.37
CA ASP A 154 -12.74 -3.96 -3.48
C ASP A 154 -11.78 -5.07 -3.02
N GLY A 155 -12.25 -6.03 -2.23
CA GLY A 155 -11.43 -7.15 -1.73
C GLY A 155 -10.87 -8.08 -2.81
N ARG A 156 -11.31 -7.91 -4.06
CA ARG A 156 -10.74 -8.58 -5.23
C ARG A 156 -9.57 -7.84 -5.87
N PHE A 157 -9.15 -6.72 -5.29
CA PHE A 157 -7.90 -6.05 -5.64
C PHE A 157 -6.73 -6.70 -4.90
N VAL A 158 -5.73 -7.14 -5.64
CA VAL A 158 -4.49 -7.70 -5.08
C VAL A 158 -3.40 -6.64 -5.15
N PRO A 159 -3.06 -5.96 -4.05
CA PRO A 159 -1.98 -4.98 -4.05
C PRO A 159 -0.65 -5.69 -4.30
N PHE A 160 0.26 -5.06 -5.06
CA PHE A 160 1.56 -5.66 -5.35
C PHE A 160 2.73 -4.67 -5.25
N ALA A 161 2.47 -3.37 -5.20
CA ALA A 161 3.50 -2.36 -4.99
C ALA A 161 2.94 -1.16 -4.23
N GLY A 162 3.79 -0.45 -3.49
CA GLY A 162 3.42 0.72 -2.70
C GLY A 162 4.49 1.80 -2.69
N ASP A 163 4.05 3.05 -2.60
CA ASP A 163 4.93 4.23 -2.58
C ASP A 163 5.43 4.61 -1.17
N GLY A 164 4.93 3.94 -0.14
CA GLY A 164 5.23 4.23 1.26
C GLY A 164 4.45 5.42 1.84
N GLY A 165 3.69 6.15 1.03
CA GLY A 165 2.85 7.29 1.43
C GLY A 165 1.35 7.00 1.45
N GLY A 166 0.95 5.75 1.21
CA GLY A 166 -0.46 5.33 1.15
C GLY A 166 -0.90 4.91 -0.25
N GLY A 167 -0.17 5.27 -1.30
CA GLY A 167 -0.42 4.86 -2.67
C GLY A 167 -0.10 3.39 -2.90
N LEU A 168 -1.01 2.67 -3.58
CA LEU A 168 -0.89 1.26 -3.92
C LEU A 168 -1.12 1.04 -5.40
N LEU A 169 -0.32 0.16 -6.03
CA LEU A 169 -0.69 -0.48 -7.28
C LEU A 169 -1.30 -1.84 -6.98
N TYR A 170 -2.39 -2.16 -7.66
CA TYR A 170 -3.10 -3.42 -7.48
C TYR A 170 -3.50 -4.06 -8.81
N LEU A 171 -3.78 -5.36 -8.79
CA LEU A 171 -4.33 -6.13 -9.89
C LEU A 171 -5.80 -6.45 -9.60
N ASP A 172 -6.69 -6.03 -10.49
CA ASP A 172 -8.15 -6.16 -10.34
C ASP A 172 -8.64 -7.55 -10.79
N GLN A 173 -8.98 -8.40 -9.84
CA GLN A 173 -9.51 -9.75 -10.08
C GLN A 173 -11.03 -9.79 -10.31
N ARG A 174 -11.69 -8.64 -10.49
CA ARG A 174 -13.08 -8.60 -10.96
C ARG A 174 -13.19 -8.86 -12.46
N GLY A 175 -12.09 -8.74 -13.18
CA GLY A 175 -11.97 -8.95 -14.61
C GLY A 175 -10.70 -9.74 -14.98
N ALA A 176 -9.96 -9.25 -15.95
CA ALA A 176 -8.78 -9.92 -16.51
C ALA A 176 -7.46 -9.60 -15.78
N GLY A 177 -7.50 -9.11 -14.55
CA GLY A 177 -6.28 -8.76 -13.81
C GLY A 177 -5.68 -7.41 -14.23
N SER A 178 -6.53 -6.46 -14.61
CA SER A 178 -6.08 -5.12 -15.01
C SER A 178 -5.42 -4.39 -13.84
N LEU A 179 -4.39 -3.58 -14.18
CA LEU A 179 -3.66 -2.80 -13.21
C LEU A 179 -4.42 -1.53 -12.84
N GLY A 180 -4.52 -1.26 -11.55
CA GLY A 180 -5.12 -0.05 -11.00
C GLY A 180 -4.25 0.59 -9.93
N GLU A 181 -4.62 1.80 -9.55
CA GLU A 181 -3.94 2.61 -8.55
C GLU A 181 -4.95 3.06 -7.49
N GLN A 182 -4.55 3.05 -6.23
CA GLN A 182 -5.36 3.44 -5.09
C GLN A 182 -4.57 4.39 -4.20
N PHE A 183 -5.18 5.49 -3.82
CA PHE A 183 -4.71 6.40 -2.78
C PHE A 183 -5.66 6.39 -1.57
N ASP A 184 -5.29 7.04 -0.48
CA ASP A 184 -6.14 7.18 0.70
C ASP A 184 -7.46 7.91 0.38
N GLU A 185 -7.43 8.82 -0.59
CA GLU A 185 -8.60 9.59 -1.04
C GLU A 185 -9.49 8.81 -2.03
N GLY A 186 -9.02 7.68 -2.56
CA GLY A 186 -9.75 6.86 -3.53
C GLY A 186 -8.89 6.38 -4.70
N PRO A 187 -9.53 5.85 -5.76
CA PRO A 187 -8.84 5.35 -6.94
C PRO A 187 -8.00 6.43 -7.63
N GLY A 188 -6.79 6.08 -8.02
CA GLY A 188 -5.91 6.93 -8.80
C GLY A 188 -6.35 7.07 -10.27
N PRO A 189 -5.73 7.99 -11.03
CA PRO A 189 -6.13 8.34 -12.40
C PRO A 189 -5.91 7.23 -13.44
N GLY A 190 -5.32 6.10 -13.07
CA GLY A 190 -5.35 4.87 -13.86
C GLY A 190 -4.72 4.93 -15.25
N ARG A 191 -3.55 5.56 -15.39
CA ARG A 191 -2.79 5.58 -16.67
C ARG A 191 -1.68 4.53 -16.67
N TRP A 192 -1.99 3.34 -16.21
CA TRP A 192 -1.06 2.23 -16.13
C TRP A 192 -1.27 1.25 -17.29
N PRO A 193 -0.26 0.42 -17.63
CA PRO A 193 -0.41 -0.71 -18.52
C PRO A 193 -1.55 -1.65 -18.09
N THR A 194 -2.01 -2.52 -18.99
CA THR A 194 -3.17 -3.38 -18.74
C THR A 194 -2.91 -4.48 -17.71
N GLY A 195 -1.65 -4.81 -17.40
CA GLY A 195 -1.28 -5.82 -16.43
C GLY A 195 0.18 -5.70 -15.97
N LEU A 196 0.56 -6.51 -14.98
CA LEU A 196 1.89 -6.46 -14.38
C LEU A 196 2.99 -6.88 -15.38
N SER A 197 2.76 -7.91 -16.19
CA SER A 197 3.74 -8.32 -17.20
C SER A 197 4.06 -7.20 -18.19
N GLU A 198 3.05 -6.46 -18.63
CA GLU A 198 3.23 -5.32 -19.53
C GLU A 198 3.93 -4.14 -18.83
N LEU A 199 3.61 -3.89 -17.55
CA LEU A 199 4.32 -2.87 -16.76
C LEU A 199 5.82 -3.18 -16.65
N LEU A 200 6.19 -4.45 -16.43
CA LEU A 200 7.59 -4.87 -16.37
C LEU A 200 8.29 -4.71 -17.73
N GLU A 201 7.65 -5.11 -18.82
CA GLU A 201 8.19 -4.95 -20.18
C GLU A 201 8.41 -3.46 -20.50
N GLN A 202 7.42 -2.60 -20.28
CA GLN A 202 7.55 -1.16 -20.50
C GLN A 202 8.59 -0.51 -19.56
N THR A 203 8.76 -1.03 -18.35
CA THR A 203 9.81 -0.56 -17.43
C THR A 203 11.20 -0.93 -17.97
N ALA A 204 11.36 -2.14 -18.52
CA ALA A 204 12.60 -2.55 -19.15
C ALA A 204 12.94 -1.69 -20.37
N ASP A 205 11.97 -1.44 -21.26
CA ASP A 205 12.13 -0.57 -22.44
C ASP A 205 12.55 0.86 -22.02
N LEU A 206 11.91 1.39 -20.97
CA LEU A 206 12.24 2.71 -20.43
C LEU A 206 13.65 2.79 -19.86
N LEU A 207 14.09 1.74 -19.15
CA LEU A 207 15.43 1.70 -18.56
C LEU A 207 16.52 1.55 -19.63
N GLU A 208 16.35 0.67 -20.62
CA GLU A 208 17.34 0.35 -21.64
C GLU A 208 17.44 1.41 -22.75
N GLU A 209 16.29 1.88 -23.22
CA GLU A 209 16.21 2.69 -24.44
C GLU A 209 15.59 4.07 -24.20
N GLY A 210 14.96 4.29 -23.06
CA GLY A 210 14.28 5.56 -22.77
C GLY A 210 13.01 5.77 -23.61
N ILE A 211 12.37 4.70 -24.08
CA ILE A 211 11.21 4.72 -24.98
C ILE A 211 9.98 4.06 -24.35
N GLY A 212 8.86 4.15 -25.05
CA GLY A 212 7.59 3.53 -24.69
C GLY A 212 6.65 4.47 -23.93
N PRO A 213 5.42 4.02 -23.64
CA PRO A 213 4.37 4.87 -23.03
C PRO A 213 4.74 5.46 -21.67
N LEU A 214 5.63 4.80 -20.91
CA LEU A 214 6.12 5.34 -19.64
C LEU A 214 7.14 6.46 -19.83
N ALA A 215 7.87 6.51 -20.96
CA ALA A 215 8.89 7.51 -21.23
C ALA A 215 8.36 8.94 -21.37
N ASP A 216 7.09 9.09 -21.73
CA ASP A 216 6.43 10.41 -21.80
C ASP A 216 6.27 11.04 -20.42
N ARG A 217 6.28 10.25 -19.36
CA ARG A 217 5.97 10.68 -17.99
C ARG A 217 7.13 10.52 -17.02
N TYR A 218 8.00 9.55 -17.25
CA TYR A 218 9.04 9.17 -16.31
C TYR A 218 10.41 9.14 -16.98
N HIS A 219 11.42 9.48 -16.21
CA HIS A 219 12.82 9.39 -16.63
C HIS A 219 13.63 8.71 -15.51
N PRO A 220 14.41 7.65 -15.82
CA PRO A 220 15.29 7.04 -14.84
C PRO A 220 16.52 7.90 -14.60
N GLU A 221 16.86 8.15 -13.35
CA GLU A 221 18.10 8.79 -12.93
C GLU A 221 18.87 7.85 -12.00
N VAL A 222 20.19 7.90 -12.11
CA VAL A 222 21.07 7.16 -11.21
C VAL A 222 21.88 8.14 -10.39
N ASP A 223 21.70 8.07 -9.08
CA ASP A 223 22.45 8.85 -8.11
C ASP A 223 23.23 7.92 -7.18
N ALA A 224 24.57 8.01 -7.22
CA ALA A 224 25.47 7.18 -6.41
C ALA A 224 25.16 5.68 -6.43
N GLY A 225 24.71 5.13 -7.57
CA GLY A 225 24.36 3.73 -7.75
C GLY A 225 22.94 3.36 -7.28
N TRP A 226 22.09 4.32 -7.00
CA TRP A 226 20.67 4.15 -6.71
C TRP A 226 19.82 4.62 -7.88
N LEU A 227 18.85 3.82 -8.30
CA LEU A 227 17.82 4.22 -9.25
C LEU A 227 16.82 5.16 -8.58
N ARG A 228 16.48 6.24 -9.27
CA ARG A 228 15.41 7.17 -8.94
C ARG A 228 14.58 7.46 -10.18
N TRP A 229 13.32 7.82 -9.99
CA TRP A 229 12.46 8.26 -11.08
C TRP A 229 12.17 9.73 -10.96
N ARG A 230 12.35 10.45 -12.08
CA ARG A 230 11.91 11.83 -12.21
C ARG A 230 10.63 11.87 -13.04
N ILE A 231 9.65 12.64 -12.59
CA ILE A 231 8.44 12.96 -13.38
C ILE A 231 8.81 14.07 -14.35
N ARG A 232 8.41 13.94 -15.62
CA ARG A 232 8.61 14.94 -16.67
C ARG A 232 7.53 16.02 -16.62
#